data_c89977ce0096c0dce1e7ed16371bcdc2
#
_entry.id   c89977ce0096c0dce1e7ed16371bcdc2
#
_cell.length_a   1.000
_cell.length_b   1.000
_cell.length_c   1.000
_cell.angle_alpha   90.00
_cell.angle_beta   90.00
_cell.angle_gamma   90.00
#
_symmetry.space_group_name_H-M   'P 1'
#
loop_
_entity.id
_entity.type
_entity.pdbx_description
1 polymer ?
#
loop_
_entity_poly.entity_id
_entity_poly.type
_entity_poly.pdbx_seq_one_letter_code
_entity_poly.pdbx_strand_id
1 'polypeptide(L)'
;VVATADGAAYTDVDFALADDHKSIKVVLPASVVEGEIVLTSYAGKEFKAGAYTTVVPTNVAIAAESRYKAGLNAVVTGKDLDLVTGADLAGTALEFGYADDKLTFAIPAAAVDGVVTLALANGKTVATEAVELVKPVITSVSPLELYAGDENIVVNGEDLDLVTGATLGGRAAEFEYADGAITVKTELTSVSGKVAFTLDNGVTVESADEVTVKYHSKVIVTEMPAMQHIGQEVVLKGSNFSLVENIFIGDVKVTQYSIRTDEEVRFLMPWNKAGMYNL
;
A
#
# COMPACT_ATOMS: atom_id res chain seq x y z
N VAL A 1 -29.32 -5.72 43.38
CA VAL A 1 -28.75 -4.41 43.01
C VAL A 1 -28.95 -4.23 41.51
N VAL A 2 -29.48 -3.11 41.10
CA VAL A 2 -29.64 -2.77 39.70
C VAL A 2 -28.86 -1.50 39.45
N ALA A 3 -27.95 -1.51 38.49
CA ALA A 3 -27.28 -0.32 37.98
C ALA A 3 -28.07 0.19 36.77
N THR A 4 -28.44 1.44 36.74
CA THR A 4 -29.10 2.09 35.60
C THR A 4 -28.15 3.08 34.95
N ALA A 5 -28.06 3.05 33.62
CA ALA A 5 -27.35 4.05 32.83
C ALA A 5 -28.36 4.54 31.78
N ASP A 6 -28.54 5.85 31.62
CA ASP A 6 -29.38 6.50 30.61
C ASP A 6 -30.80 5.88 30.47
N GLY A 7 -31.39 5.41 31.58
CA GLY A 7 -32.71 4.80 31.61
C GLY A 7 -32.77 3.31 31.24
N ALA A 8 -31.63 2.66 30.94
CA ALA A 8 -31.52 1.21 30.77
C ALA A 8 -31.18 0.56 32.12
N ALA A 9 -31.95 -0.46 32.54
CA ALA A 9 -31.66 -1.22 33.73
C ALA A 9 -30.66 -2.36 33.40
N TYR A 10 -29.54 -2.40 34.07
CA TYR A 10 -28.65 -3.57 34.09
C TYR A 10 -29.15 -4.52 35.18
N THR A 11 -29.78 -5.64 34.79
CA THR A 11 -30.08 -6.76 35.67
C THR A 11 -28.84 -7.65 35.77
N ASP A 12 -28.56 -8.15 37.00
CA ASP A 12 -27.44 -9.08 37.29
C ASP A 12 -26.05 -8.43 37.48
N VAL A 13 -26.04 -7.29 38.20
CA VAL A 13 -24.78 -6.74 38.66
C VAL A 13 -24.33 -7.51 39.91
N ASP A 14 -23.13 -8.11 39.87
CA ASP A 14 -22.56 -8.80 41.00
C ASP A 14 -22.30 -7.84 42.18
N PHE A 15 -22.69 -8.27 43.38
CA PHE A 15 -22.40 -7.49 44.58
C PHE A 15 -22.02 -8.39 45.73
N ALA A 16 -21.25 -7.85 46.65
CA ALA A 16 -20.90 -8.48 47.91
C ALA A 16 -21.24 -7.53 49.08
N LEU A 17 -21.90 -8.04 50.09
CA LEU A 17 -22.16 -7.34 51.36
C LEU A 17 -20.93 -7.57 52.27
N ALA A 18 -20.41 -6.52 52.91
CA ALA A 18 -19.36 -6.65 53.89
C ALA A 18 -19.92 -7.34 55.15
N ASP A 19 -19.02 -8.03 55.92
CA ASP A 19 -19.37 -8.79 57.11
C ASP A 19 -19.99 -7.91 58.21
N ASP A 20 -19.64 -6.64 58.25
CA ASP A 20 -20.19 -5.66 59.20
C ASP A 20 -21.55 -5.09 58.77
N HIS A 21 -22.05 -5.50 57.61
CA HIS A 21 -23.31 -5.06 56.99
C HIS A 21 -23.41 -3.54 56.76
N LYS A 22 -22.27 -2.82 56.71
CA LYS A 22 -22.25 -1.36 56.52
C LYS A 22 -21.85 -0.91 55.14
N SER A 23 -21.32 -1.82 54.34
CA SER A 23 -20.93 -1.52 52.93
C SER A 23 -21.33 -2.63 51.97
N ILE A 24 -21.58 -2.25 50.73
CA ILE A 24 -21.80 -3.13 49.61
C ILE A 24 -20.78 -2.83 48.54
N LYS A 25 -20.03 -3.85 48.09
CA LYS A 25 -19.16 -3.77 46.93
C LYS A 25 -19.99 -4.20 45.70
N VAL A 26 -20.07 -3.33 44.75
CA VAL A 26 -20.74 -3.60 43.42
C VAL A 26 -19.69 -3.72 42.36
N VAL A 27 -19.74 -4.77 41.55
CA VAL A 27 -18.86 -4.94 40.39
C VAL A 27 -19.64 -4.52 39.17
N LEU A 28 -19.24 -3.40 38.56
CA LEU A 28 -19.85 -2.89 37.36
C LEU A 28 -19.30 -3.63 36.13
N PRO A 29 -20.17 -4.07 35.19
CA PRO A 29 -19.71 -4.65 33.91
C PRO A 29 -18.89 -3.65 33.10
N ALA A 30 -17.97 -4.13 32.28
CA ALA A 30 -17.10 -3.28 31.43
C ALA A 30 -17.92 -2.46 30.40
N SER A 31 -19.12 -2.91 30.04
CA SER A 31 -20.03 -2.25 29.09
C SER A 31 -20.86 -1.11 29.70
N VAL A 32 -20.73 -0.84 30.99
CA VAL A 32 -21.54 0.18 31.65
C VAL A 32 -21.11 1.59 31.25
N VAL A 33 -22.09 2.47 31.06
CA VAL A 33 -21.93 3.93 30.89
C VAL A 33 -22.22 4.66 32.21
N GLU A 34 -22.17 5.98 32.25
CA GLU A 34 -22.57 6.77 33.43
C GLU A 34 -24.01 6.44 33.88
N GLY A 35 -24.26 6.46 35.19
CA GLY A 35 -25.58 6.19 35.72
C GLY A 35 -25.67 6.28 37.22
N GLU A 36 -26.79 5.76 37.78
CA GLU A 36 -27.03 5.67 39.21
C GLU A 36 -27.05 4.19 39.67
N ILE A 37 -26.50 3.93 40.83
CA ILE A 37 -26.66 2.65 41.51
C ILE A 37 -27.97 2.69 42.32
N VAL A 38 -28.90 1.79 42.00
CA VAL A 38 -30.15 1.62 42.71
C VAL A 38 -30.16 0.27 43.44
N LEU A 39 -30.42 0.29 44.72
CA LEU A 39 -30.53 -0.90 45.55
C LEU A 39 -32.01 -1.24 45.73
N THR A 40 -32.42 -2.44 45.37
CA THR A 40 -33.81 -2.91 45.59
C THR A 40 -33.84 -3.86 46.76
N SER A 41 -34.71 -3.58 47.74
CA SER A 41 -34.91 -4.45 48.91
C SER A 41 -35.79 -5.67 48.56
N TYR A 42 -35.81 -6.68 49.39
CA TYR A 42 -36.71 -7.84 49.26
C TYR A 42 -38.21 -7.48 49.18
N ALA A 43 -38.59 -6.31 49.73
CA ALA A 43 -39.96 -5.79 49.63
C ALA A 43 -40.19 -4.99 48.32
N GLY A 44 -39.25 -4.99 47.38
CA GLY A 44 -39.37 -4.25 46.10
C GLY A 44 -39.19 -2.74 46.25
N LYS A 45 -38.73 -2.25 47.41
CA LYS A 45 -38.46 -0.81 47.61
C LYS A 45 -37.08 -0.45 47.07
N GLU A 46 -37.01 0.58 46.27
CA GLU A 46 -35.77 1.10 45.66
C GLU A 46 -35.14 2.21 46.50
N PHE A 47 -33.82 2.21 46.55
CA PHE A 47 -32.98 3.20 47.22
C PHE A 47 -31.86 3.62 46.27
N LYS A 48 -31.77 4.90 45.95
CA LYS A 48 -30.67 5.46 45.14
C LYS A 48 -29.42 5.53 46.01
N ALA A 49 -28.38 4.80 45.62
CA ALA A 49 -27.10 4.77 46.35
C ALA A 49 -26.15 5.88 45.90
N GLY A 50 -26.29 6.39 44.69
CA GLY A 50 -25.47 7.48 44.14
C GLY A 50 -25.17 7.30 42.65
N ALA A 51 -24.71 8.37 42.04
CA ALA A 51 -24.28 8.38 40.67
C ALA A 51 -22.79 7.93 40.55
N TYR A 52 -22.45 7.31 39.45
CA TYR A 52 -21.09 6.94 39.10
C TYR A 52 -20.78 7.41 37.68
N THR A 53 -19.47 7.64 37.44
CA THR A 53 -18.91 7.92 36.11
C THR A 53 -17.93 6.82 35.75
N THR A 54 -17.85 6.50 34.46
CA THR A 54 -16.89 5.50 33.98
C THR A 54 -15.56 6.15 33.65
N VAL A 55 -14.46 5.45 34.00
CA VAL A 55 -13.11 5.85 33.62
C VAL A 55 -12.96 5.71 32.09
N VAL A 56 -12.29 6.65 31.49
CA VAL A 56 -11.87 6.61 30.08
C VAL A 56 -10.37 6.91 29.99
N PRO A 57 -9.66 6.40 29.00
CA PRO A 57 -8.25 6.73 28.78
C PRO A 57 -8.04 8.24 28.69
N THR A 58 -6.95 8.70 29.33
CA THR A 58 -6.58 10.12 29.35
C THR A 58 -5.13 10.31 28.91
N ASN A 59 -4.80 11.54 28.45
CA ASN A 59 -3.49 11.87 27.90
C ASN A 59 -3.03 10.91 26.80
N VAL A 60 -3.99 10.53 25.96
CA VAL A 60 -3.75 9.60 24.86
C VAL A 60 -2.99 10.33 23.76
N ALA A 61 -1.80 9.84 23.44
CA ALA A 61 -0.93 10.38 22.41
C ALA A 61 -0.13 9.27 21.73
N ILE A 62 0.23 9.46 20.47
CA ILE A 62 1.20 8.57 19.84
C ILE A 62 2.60 9.02 20.26
N ALA A 63 3.46 8.05 20.62
CA ALA A 63 4.81 8.33 21.07
C ALA A 63 5.61 9.07 19.98
N ALA A 64 6.33 10.12 20.39
CA ALA A 64 7.05 11.00 19.46
C ALA A 64 8.14 10.29 18.62
N GLU A 65 8.73 9.23 19.17
CA GLU A 65 9.71 8.38 18.50
C GLU A 65 9.09 7.39 17.51
N SER A 66 7.76 7.28 17.44
CA SER A 66 7.08 6.41 16.50
C SER A 66 7.18 7.00 15.10
N ARG A 67 7.73 6.20 14.18
CA ARG A 67 7.70 6.54 12.75
C ARG A 67 6.41 6.01 12.15
N TYR A 68 5.56 6.90 11.67
CA TYR A 68 4.23 6.53 11.13
C TYR A 68 4.32 5.97 9.72
N LYS A 69 5.07 4.89 9.57
CA LYS A 69 5.30 4.22 8.29
C LYS A 69 4.56 2.88 8.24
N ALA A 70 3.87 2.61 7.13
CA ALA A 70 3.21 1.32 6.89
C ALA A 70 4.19 0.16 7.10
N GLY A 71 3.73 -0.89 7.79
CA GLY A 71 4.53 -2.06 8.15
C GLY A 71 5.40 -1.88 9.40
N LEU A 72 5.57 -0.66 9.94
CA LEU A 72 6.26 -0.43 11.21
C LEU A 72 5.28 -0.35 12.38
N ASN A 73 5.80 -0.61 13.58
CA ASN A 73 5.02 -0.46 14.80
C ASN A 73 4.96 0.99 15.24
N ALA A 74 3.77 1.42 15.64
CA ALA A 74 3.54 2.66 16.39
C ALA A 74 3.08 2.34 17.80
N VAL A 75 3.30 3.28 18.70
CA VAL A 75 3.00 3.14 20.12
C VAL A 75 2.10 4.29 20.57
N VAL A 76 0.96 3.95 21.17
CA VAL A 76 0.09 4.90 21.88
C VAL A 76 0.42 4.84 23.36
N THR A 77 0.63 6.00 23.95
CA THR A 77 0.82 6.21 25.40
C THR A 77 -0.40 6.92 25.98
N GLY A 78 -0.64 6.71 27.28
CA GLY A 78 -1.76 7.33 27.99
C GLY A 78 -1.95 6.69 29.36
N LYS A 79 -3.05 7.01 30.01
CA LYS A 79 -3.50 6.36 31.24
C LYS A 79 -4.74 5.53 30.96
N ASP A 80 -4.92 4.47 31.72
CA ASP A 80 -6.10 3.58 31.65
C ASP A 80 -6.30 2.95 30.26
N LEU A 81 -5.20 2.68 29.53
CA LEU A 81 -5.20 2.07 28.20
C LEU A 81 -5.57 0.57 28.23
N ASP A 82 -5.54 -0.07 29.38
CA ASP A 82 -6.03 -1.43 29.63
C ASP A 82 -7.55 -1.58 29.39
N LEU A 83 -8.27 -0.45 29.37
CA LEU A 83 -9.71 -0.42 29.08
C LEU A 83 -10.05 -0.48 27.58
N VAL A 84 -9.05 -0.39 26.70
CA VAL A 84 -9.24 -0.37 25.24
C VAL A 84 -9.57 -1.77 24.73
N THR A 85 -10.65 -1.89 23.99
CA THR A 85 -11.13 -3.14 23.39
C THR A 85 -11.04 -3.16 21.88
N GLY A 86 -10.85 -2.00 21.25
CA GLY A 86 -10.69 -1.85 19.81
C GLY A 86 -9.90 -0.58 19.46
N ALA A 87 -9.26 -0.58 18.31
CA ALA A 87 -8.55 0.59 17.79
C ALA A 87 -8.69 0.65 16.27
N ASP A 88 -8.75 1.86 15.73
CA ASP A 88 -8.67 2.10 14.30
C ASP A 88 -7.82 3.35 13.99
N LEU A 89 -7.24 3.40 12.79
CA LEU A 89 -6.62 4.59 12.22
C LEU A 89 -7.46 5.05 11.04
N ALA A 90 -8.12 6.18 11.19
CA ALA A 90 -8.99 6.77 10.17
C ALA A 90 -10.00 5.75 9.57
N GLY A 91 -10.55 4.87 10.40
CA GLY A 91 -11.50 3.82 10.02
C GLY A 91 -10.87 2.49 9.58
N THR A 92 -9.53 2.42 9.47
CA THR A 92 -8.82 1.16 9.24
C THR A 92 -8.54 0.47 10.58
N ALA A 93 -9.13 -0.70 10.82
CA ALA A 93 -8.96 -1.44 12.07
C ALA A 93 -7.48 -1.79 12.34
N LEU A 94 -7.08 -1.64 13.61
CA LEU A 94 -5.74 -1.93 14.09
C LEU A 94 -5.77 -3.14 15.01
N GLU A 95 -4.91 -4.11 14.75
CA GLU A 95 -4.59 -5.15 15.72
C GLU A 95 -3.51 -4.61 16.66
N PHE A 96 -3.77 -4.62 17.97
CA PHE A 96 -2.87 -4.04 18.95
C PHE A 96 -2.58 -5.00 20.11
N GLY A 97 -1.42 -4.81 20.73
CA GLY A 97 -1.05 -5.41 22.00
C GLY A 97 -0.99 -4.34 23.11
N TYR A 98 -1.40 -4.70 24.32
CA TYR A 98 -1.24 -3.88 25.52
C TYR A 98 -0.16 -4.46 26.42
N ALA A 99 0.84 -3.67 26.74
CA ALA A 99 1.89 -4.00 27.73
C ALA A 99 2.52 -2.71 28.26
N ASP A 100 2.93 -2.71 29.53
CA ASP A 100 3.65 -1.61 30.17
C ASP A 100 2.98 -0.23 29.99
N ASP A 101 1.66 -0.18 30.18
CA ASP A 101 0.81 1.00 30.00
C ASP A 101 0.88 1.63 28.59
N LYS A 102 1.12 0.81 27.58
CA LYS A 102 1.21 1.22 26.18
C LYS A 102 0.40 0.29 25.29
N LEU A 103 -0.17 0.85 24.23
CA LEU A 103 -0.71 0.08 23.09
C LEU A 103 0.31 0.13 21.95
N THR A 104 0.61 -1.04 21.42
CA THR A 104 1.51 -1.16 20.26
C THR A 104 0.76 -1.84 19.13
N PHE A 105 0.82 -1.28 17.93
CA PHE A 105 0.18 -1.82 16.72
C PHE A 105 1.04 -1.61 15.49
N ALA A 106 0.93 -2.50 14.50
CA ALA A 106 1.52 -2.29 13.19
C ALA A 106 0.62 -1.38 12.35
N ILE A 107 1.20 -0.41 11.65
CA ILE A 107 0.44 0.45 10.74
C ILE A 107 0.12 -0.34 9.47
N PRO A 108 -1.16 -0.56 9.14
CA PRO A 108 -1.54 -1.29 7.94
C PRO A 108 -1.12 -0.56 6.66
N ALA A 109 -0.80 -1.30 5.61
CA ALA A 109 -0.40 -0.73 4.31
C ALA A 109 -1.49 0.17 3.69
N ALA A 110 -2.76 -0.21 3.88
CA ALA A 110 -3.92 0.54 3.38
C ALA A 110 -4.35 1.71 4.28
N ALA A 111 -3.67 1.96 5.42
CA ALA A 111 -4.02 3.06 6.31
C ALA A 111 -3.80 4.42 5.63
N VAL A 112 -4.63 5.40 6.00
CA VAL A 112 -4.53 6.78 5.53
C VAL A 112 -4.26 7.73 6.69
N ASP A 113 -3.83 8.95 6.39
CA ASP A 113 -3.61 10.01 7.39
C ASP A 113 -4.88 10.22 8.23
N GLY A 114 -4.73 10.42 9.54
CA GLY A 114 -5.87 10.67 10.42
C GLY A 114 -5.59 10.42 11.88
N VAL A 115 -6.65 10.31 12.69
CA VAL A 115 -6.57 10.05 14.11
C VAL A 115 -6.60 8.55 14.41
N VAL A 116 -5.91 8.14 15.47
CA VAL A 116 -6.12 6.81 16.05
C VAL A 116 -7.27 6.91 17.04
N THR A 117 -8.35 6.16 16.79
CA THR A 117 -9.52 6.08 17.64
C THR A 117 -9.45 4.80 18.48
N LEU A 118 -9.57 4.94 19.78
CA LEU A 118 -9.60 3.84 20.75
C LEU A 118 -11.03 3.62 21.21
N ALA A 119 -11.55 2.44 21.03
CA ALA A 119 -12.88 2.04 21.45
C ALA A 119 -12.86 1.31 22.79
N LEU A 120 -13.85 1.54 23.63
CA LEU A 120 -14.02 0.92 24.93
C LEU A 120 -15.23 -0.03 24.92
N ALA A 121 -15.27 -0.97 25.85
CA ALA A 121 -16.38 -1.94 25.97
C ALA A 121 -17.75 -1.28 26.18
N ASN A 122 -17.79 -0.07 26.70
CA ASN A 122 -19.04 0.70 26.91
C ASN A 122 -19.44 1.56 25.70
N GLY A 123 -18.80 1.40 24.57
CA GLY A 123 -19.08 2.14 23.34
C GLY A 123 -18.52 3.57 23.29
N LYS A 124 -17.85 4.03 24.36
CA LYS A 124 -17.12 5.31 24.32
C LYS A 124 -15.86 5.17 23.47
N THR A 125 -15.42 6.29 22.93
CA THR A 125 -14.17 6.37 22.15
C THR A 125 -13.31 7.53 22.64
N VAL A 126 -12.00 7.36 22.48
CA VAL A 126 -10.99 8.40 22.73
C VAL A 126 -10.08 8.45 21.51
N ALA A 127 -9.71 9.63 21.05
CA ALA A 127 -8.86 9.78 19.86
C ALA A 127 -7.53 10.47 20.23
N THR A 128 -6.50 10.17 19.45
CA THR A 128 -5.22 10.89 19.46
C THR A 128 -5.32 12.19 18.65
N GLU A 129 -4.26 12.98 18.65
CA GLU A 129 -4.02 13.95 17.59
C GLU A 129 -3.90 13.23 16.23
N ALA A 130 -4.15 13.97 15.14
CA ALA A 130 -4.02 13.44 13.80
C ALA A 130 -2.54 13.11 13.49
N VAL A 131 -2.31 12.00 12.84
CA VAL A 131 -0.99 11.59 12.35
C VAL A 131 -0.94 11.64 10.83
N GLU A 132 0.21 12.05 10.31
CA GLU A 132 0.54 11.97 8.90
C GLU A 132 1.44 10.74 8.69
N LEU A 133 1.05 9.89 7.75
CA LEU A 133 1.83 8.69 7.40
C LEU A 133 3.01 9.07 6.51
N VAL A 134 4.09 8.33 6.66
CA VAL A 134 5.27 8.46 5.80
C VAL A 134 4.89 8.14 4.36
N LYS A 135 5.31 9.02 3.46
CA LYS A 135 5.17 8.88 1.99
C LYS A 135 6.55 8.80 1.36
N PRO A 136 6.70 8.08 0.26
CA PRO A 136 7.95 8.08 -0.50
C PRO A 136 8.35 9.49 -0.94
N VAL A 137 9.64 9.76 -0.93
CA VAL A 137 10.20 11.00 -1.47
C VAL A 137 11.11 10.65 -2.63
N ILE A 138 10.81 11.11 -3.83
CA ILE A 138 11.66 10.95 -5.00
C ILE A 138 12.71 12.06 -4.99
N THR A 139 13.98 11.71 -4.94
CA THR A 139 15.10 12.67 -4.93
C THR A 139 15.76 12.83 -6.28
N SER A 140 15.77 11.78 -7.11
CA SER A 140 16.31 11.85 -8.47
C SER A 140 15.70 10.78 -9.37
N VAL A 141 15.67 11.09 -10.66
CA VAL A 141 15.27 10.20 -11.76
C VAL A 141 16.37 10.24 -12.82
N SER A 142 16.85 9.10 -13.29
CA SER A 142 17.90 9.04 -14.29
C SER A 142 17.78 7.75 -15.15
N PRO A 143 18.01 7.84 -16.47
CA PRO A 143 18.22 9.05 -17.24
C PRO A 143 16.92 9.87 -17.44
N LEU A 144 17.06 11.17 -17.72
CA LEU A 144 15.90 12.03 -18.09
C LEU A 144 15.61 12.01 -19.59
N GLU A 145 16.46 11.39 -20.38
CA GLU A 145 16.28 11.19 -21.81
C GLU A 145 16.80 9.80 -22.18
N LEU A 146 15.97 9.00 -22.84
CA LEU A 146 16.30 7.63 -23.25
C LEU A 146 15.55 7.22 -24.52
N TYR A 147 15.97 6.11 -25.13
CA TYR A 147 15.20 5.44 -26.18
C TYR A 147 14.31 4.33 -25.59
N ALA A 148 13.08 4.24 -26.09
CA ALA A 148 12.08 3.27 -25.64
C ALA A 148 12.61 1.83 -25.75
N GLY A 149 12.64 1.11 -24.63
CA GLY A 149 13.09 -0.28 -24.54
C GLY A 149 14.60 -0.51 -24.45
N ASP A 150 15.44 0.53 -24.61
CA ASP A 150 16.91 0.37 -24.56
C ASP A 150 17.45 0.41 -23.13
N GLU A 151 16.93 1.33 -22.33
CA GLU A 151 17.41 1.59 -20.97
C GLU A 151 16.26 1.66 -19.98
N ASN A 152 16.51 1.30 -18.75
CA ASN A 152 15.56 1.46 -17.64
C ASN A 152 15.83 2.78 -16.90
N ILE A 153 14.79 3.26 -16.19
CA ILE A 153 14.87 4.46 -15.39
C ILE A 153 15.14 4.07 -13.95
N VAL A 154 16.21 4.62 -13.37
CA VAL A 154 16.53 4.46 -11.94
C VAL A 154 16.01 5.67 -11.19
N VAL A 155 15.20 5.40 -10.16
CA VAL A 155 14.62 6.40 -9.26
C VAL A 155 15.23 6.20 -7.87
N ASN A 156 15.89 7.23 -7.35
CA ASN A 156 16.39 7.24 -5.98
C ASN A 156 15.48 8.09 -5.11
N GLY A 157 15.44 7.75 -3.83
CA GLY A 157 14.57 8.44 -2.89
C GLY A 157 14.58 7.84 -1.50
N GLU A 158 13.65 8.28 -0.69
CA GLU A 158 13.42 7.75 0.65
C GLU A 158 12.09 7.00 0.67
N ASP A 159 12.00 5.96 1.50
CA ASP A 159 10.78 5.17 1.72
C ASP A 159 10.15 4.55 0.45
N LEU A 160 10.97 4.30 -0.57
CA LEU A 160 10.54 3.70 -1.84
C LEU A 160 10.06 2.25 -1.70
N ASP A 161 10.35 1.58 -0.60
CA ASP A 161 9.82 0.27 -0.23
C ASP A 161 8.30 0.24 -0.01
N LEU A 162 7.65 1.41 0.11
CA LEU A 162 6.20 1.55 0.21
C LEU A 162 5.47 1.49 -1.16
N VAL A 163 6.21 1.51 -2.26
CA VAL A 163 5.64 1.58 -3.62
C VAL A 163 5.07 0.24 -4.03
N THR A 164 3.83 0.22 -4.49
CA THR A 164 3.11 -0.96 -4.99
C THR A 164 2.73 -0.87 -6.47
N GLY A 165 2.83 0.32 -7.06
CA GLY A 165 2.59 0.53 -8.48
C GLY A 165 3.44 1.65 -9.05
N ALA A 166 3.79 1.56 -10.33
CA ALA A 166 4.55 2.59 -11.05
C ALA A 166 3.90 2.93 -12.39
N THR A 167 4.02 4.19 -12.79
CA THR A 167 3.65 4.65 -14.13
C THR A 167 4.72 5.55 -14.70
N LEU A 168 4.83 5.57 -16.04
CA LEU A 168 5.63 6.54 -16.80
C LEU A 168 4.70 7.25 -17.79
N GLY A 169 4.64 8.58 -17.71
CA GLY A 169 3.73 9.37 -18.54
C GLY A 169 2.26 8.95 -18.42
N GLY A 170 1.85 8.49 -17.23
CA GLY A 170 0.49 8.01 -16.95
C GLY A 170 0.18 6.59 -17.43
N ARG A 171 1.14 5.88 -18.05
CA ARG A 171 1.01 4.47 -18.41
C ARG A 171 1.66 3.57 -17.37
N ALA A 172 1.00 2.46 -17.01
CA ALA A 172 1.56 1.48 -16.09
C ALA A 172 2.91 0.96 -16.61
N ALA A 173 3.88 0.84 -15.70
CA ALA A 173 5.22 0.34 -15.98
C ALA A 173 5.60 -0.71 -14.96
N GLU A 174 6.30 -1.76 -15.39
CA GLU A 174 6.93 -2.71 -14.48
C GLU A 174 8.07 -2.02 -13.73
N PHE A 175 8.25 -2.41 -12.48
CA PHE A 175 9.33 -1.87 -11.65
C PHE A 175 9.89 -2.92 -10.71
N GLU A 176 11.08 -2.67 -10.22
CA GLU A 176 11.76 -3.48 -9.21
C GLU A 176 12.35 -2.56 -8.14
N TYR A 177 12.11 -2.87 -6.87
CA TYR A 177 12.75 -2.19 -5.75
C TYR A 177 13.93 -3.04 -5.26
N ALA A 178 15.13 -2.48 -5.27
CA ALA A 178 16.34 -3.10 -4.77
C ALA A 178 17.31 -2.03 -4.25
N ASP A 179 18.04 -2.33 -3.19
CA ASP A 179 19.11 -1.49 -2.64
C ASP A 179 18.72 -0.02 -2.38
N GLY A 180 17.45 0.21 -2.01
CA GLY A 180 16.94 1.54 -1.70
C GLY A 180 16.53 2.38 -2.93
N ALA A 181 16.58 1.81 -4.12
CA ALA A 181 16.17 2.45 -5.36
C ALA A 181 15.08 1.67 -6.08
N ILE A 182 14.32 2.33 -6.95
CA ILE A 182 13.38 1.69 -7.88
C ILE A 182 13.93 1.78 -9.29
N THR A 183 13.96 0.64 -9.97
CA THR A 183 14.20 0.55 -11.40
C THR A 183 12.87 0.40 -12.12
N VAL A 184 12.47 1.41 -12.88
CA VAL A 184 11.27 1.37 -13.74
C VAL A 184 11.69 0.87 -15.11
N LYS A 185 11.07 -0.21 -15.58
CA LYS A 185 11.35 -0.79 -16.88
C LYS A 185 10.69 0.02 -17.98
N THR A 186 11.41 0.23 -19.04
CA THR A 186 10.88 0.85 -20.25
C THR A 186 10.62 -0.20 -21.34
N GLU A 187 9.62 0.03 -22.11
CA GLU A 187 9.19 -0.78 -23.26
C GLU A 187 9.06 0.09 -24.50
N LEU A 188 8.93 -0.54 -25.67
CA LEU A 188 8.71 0.18 -26.93
C LEU A 188 7.44 1.04 -26.92
N THR A 189 6.50 0.75 -26.02
CA THR A 189 5.24 1.48 -25.84
C THR A 189 5.31 2.57 -24.78
N SER A 190 6.44 2.70 -24.08
CA SER A 190 6.65 3.74 -23.07
C SER A 190 6.52 5.13 -23.68
N VAL A 191 5.94 6.08 -22.93
CA VAL A 191 5.73 7.45 -23.39
C VAL A 191 6.44 8.44 -22.46
N SER A 192 6.77 9.61 -22.99
CA SER A 192 7.36 10.69 -22.21
C SER A 192 6.42 11.17 -21.10
N GLY A 193 6.96 11.61 -19.99
CA GLY A 193 6.24 12.17 -18.87
C GLY A 193 6.91 11.91 -17.54
N LYS A 194 6.19 12.20 -16.46
CA LYS A 194 6.67 11.95 -15.10
C LYS A 194 6.62 10.48 -14.74
N VAL A 195 7.54 10.06 -13.88
CA VAL A 195 7.40 8.81 -13.14
C VAL A 195 6.47 9.07 -11.96
N ALA A 196 5.46 8.24 -11.80
CA ALA A 196 4.58 8.30 -10.65
C ALA A 196 4.49 6.93 -9.97
N PHE A 197 4.47 6.95 -8.64
CA PHE A 197 4.37 5.78 -7.79
C PHE A 197 3.05 5.80 -7.03
N THR A 198 2.45 4.64 -6.87
CA THR A 198 1.22 4.44 -6.10
C THR A 198 1.51 3.55 -4.91
N LEU A 199 0.88 3.85 -3.78
CA LEU A 199 0.93 3.09 -2.53
C LEU A 199 -0.37 2.29 -2.36
N ASP A 200 -0.38 1.31 -1.45
CA ASP A 200 -1.55 0.48 -1.13
C ASP A 200 -2.77 1.29 -0.66
N ASN A 201 -2.54 2.43 -0.03
CA ASN A 201 -3.61 3.35 0.39
C ASN A 201 -4.13 4.27 -0.73
N GLY A 202 -3.65 4.08 -1.97
CA GLY A 202 -4.05 4.87 -3.13
C GLY A 202 -3.36 6.24 -3.26
N VAL A 203 -2.49 6.60 -2.32
CA VAL A 203 -1.69 7.83 -2.44
C VAL A 203 -0.71 7.70 -3.60
N THR A 204 -0.55 8.75 -4.38
CA THR A 204 0.41 8.82 -5.49
C THR A 204 1.47 9.88 -5.23
N VAL A 205 2.71 9.59 -5.62
CA VAL A 205 3.86 10.51 -5.56
C VAL A 205 4.47 10.57 -6.95
N GLU A 206 4.75 11.77 -7.44
CA GLU A 206 5.30 11.99 -8.77
C GLU A 206 6.71 12.58 -8.71
N SER A 207 7.52 12.25 -9.74
CA SER A 207 8.82 12.90 -9.92
C SER A 207 8.67 14.40 -10.21
N ALA A 208 9.66 15.19 -9.78
CA ALA A 208 9.72 16.61 -10.14
C ALA A 208 9.95 16.80 -11.65
N ASP A 209 10.90 16.03 -12.17
CA ASP A 209 11.32 16.08 -13.58
C ASP A 209 10.50 15.10 -14.44
N GLU A 210 10.38 15.45 -15.72
CA GLU A 210 9.81 14.59 -16.75
C GLU A 210 10.91 13.82 -17.48
N VAL A 211 10.62 12.58 -17.83
CA VAL A 211 11.49 11.75 -18.67
C VAL A 211 11.06 11.89 -20.13
N THR A 212 12.00 12.20 -20.98
CA THR A 212 11.81 12.25 -22.44
C THR A 212 12.10 10.89 -23.05
N VAL A 213 11.08 10.21 -23.54
CA VAL A 213 11.22 8.94 -24.27
C VAL A 213 11.28 9.23 -25.75
N LYS A 214 12.39 8.83 -26.37
CA LYS A 214 12.62 8.88 -27.82
C LYS A 214 12.34 7.51 -28.43
N TYR A 215 12.06 7.49 -29.72
CA TYR A 215 11.88 6.24 -30.46
C TYR A 215 12.88 6.17 -31.59
N HIS A 216 13.43 4.97 -31.80
CA HIS A 216 14.21 4.72 -32.99
C HIS A 216 13.29 4.86 -34.21
N SER A 217 13.74 5.62 -35.17
CA SER A 217 12.94 5.90 -36.39
C SER A 217 13.31 5.01 -37.57
N LYS A 218 14.32 4.14 -37.42
CA LYS A 218 14.90 3.44 -38.57
C LYS A 218 15.51 2.09 -38.17
N VAL A 219 15.03 1.04 -38.82
CA VAL A 219 15.70 -0.27 -38.80
C VAL A 219 16.91 -0.20 -39.69
N ILE A 220 18.05 -0.71 -39.20
CA ILE A 220 19.32 -0.76 -39.94
C ILE A 220 19.73 -2.23 -40.07
N VAL A 221 19.90 -2.71 -41.31
CA VAL A 221 20.49 -4.02 -41.60
C VAL A 221 21.96 -3.81 -41.99
N THR A 222 22.89 -4.38 -41.24
CA THR A 222 24.32 -4.29 -41.48
C THR A 222 24.91 -5.54 -42.12
N GLU A 223 24.30 -6.70 -41.83
CA GLU A 223 24.71 -7.98 -42.41
C GLU A 223 23.48 -8.78 -42.84
N MET A 224 23.55 -9.31 -44.03
CA MET A 224 22.58 -10.27 -44.58
C MET A 224 23.28 -11.22 -45.58
N PRO A 225 22.82 -12.48 -45.68
CA PRO A 225 23.40 -13.40 -46.67
C PRO A 225 23.14 -12.93 -48.10
N ALA A 226 24.17 -12.89 -48.91
CA ALA A 226 24.05 -12.48 -50.33
C ALA A 226 23.20 -13.47 -51.19
N MET A 227 23.20 -14.73 -50.80
CA MET A 227 22.41 -15.81 -51.45
C MET A 227 21.90 -16.76 -50.37
N GLN A 228 20.69 -17.23 -50.52
CA GLN A 228 20.09 -18.20 -49.61
C GLN A 228 19.11 -19.15 -50.35
N HIS A 229 19.08 -20.40 -49.95
CA HIS A 229 18.16 -21.39 -50.47
C HIS A 229 16.82 -21.34 -49.76
N ILE A 230 15.76 -21.65 -50.50
CA ILE A 230 14.40 -21.79 -49.93
C ILE A 230 14.43 -22.81 -48.78
N GLY A 231 13.78 -22.48 -47.67
CA GLY A 231 13.71 -23.30 -46.49
C GLY A 231 14.97 -23.26 -45.58
N GLN A 232 16.00 -22.54 -46.00
CA GLN A 232 17.19 -22.32 -45.13
C GLN A 232 16.99 -21.13 -44.18
N GLU A 233 17.66 -21.16 -43.06
CA GLU A 233 17.63 -20.07 -42.09
C GLU A 233 18.37 -18.86 -42.65
N VAL A 234 17.73 -17.71 -42.61
CA VAL A 234 18.31 -16.40 -42.88
C VAL A 234 18.57 -15.74 -41.52
N VAL A 235 19.75 -15.21 -41.34
CA VAL A 235 20.14 -14.40 -40.17
C VAL A 235 20.44 -13.00 -40.66
N LEU A 236 19.70 -12.02 -40.18
CA LEU A 236 20.00 -10.61 -40.39
C LEU A 236 20.62 -10.06 -39.11
N LYS A 237 21.66 -9.26 -39.25
CA LYS A 237 22.21 -8.48 -38.15
C LYS A 237 22.12 -7.00 -38.46
N GLY A 238 21.93 -6.22 -37.39
CA GLY A 238 21.74 -4.78 -37.54
C GLY A 238 21.42 -4.10 -36.24
N SER A 239 20.48 -3.18 -36.27
CA SER A 239 19.95 -2.52 -35.08
C SER A 239 18.50 -2.12 -35.26
N ASN A 240 17.83 -1.95 -34.12
CA ASN A 240 16.42 -1.56 -34.04
C ASN A 240 15.44 -2.60 -34.63
N PHE A 241 15.80 -3.87 -34.60
CA PHE A 241 14.91 -4.94 -35.08
C PHE A 241 13.65 -5.11 -34.25
N SER A 242 13.63 -4.63 -33.02
CA SER A 242 12.41 -4.54 -32.19
C SER A 242 11.29 -3.73 -32.85
N LEU A 243 11.61 -2.84 -33.79
CA LEU A 243 10.62 -2.07 -34.57
C LEU A 243 10.01 -2.84 -35.74
N VAL A 244 10.51 -4.07 -36.05
CA VAL A 244 10.04 -4.84 -37.19
C VAL A 244 8.74 -5.52 -36.88
N GLU A 245 7.67 -5.15 -37.56
CA GLU A 245 6.37 -5.81 -37.51
C GLU A 245 6.19 -6.90 -38.59
N ASN A 246 6.80 -6.72 -39.74
CA ASN A 246 6.65 -7.65 -40.86
C ASN A 246 7.93 -7.69 -41.69
N ILE A 247 8.24 -8.88 -42.22
CA ILE A 247 9.34 -9.11 -43.19
C ILE A 247 8.75 -9.63 -44.47
N PHE A 248 9.20 -9.07 -45.57
CA PHE A 248 8.82 -9.49 -46.93
C PHE A 248 10.05 -9.81 -47.76
N ILE A 249 9.97 -10.86 -48.60
CA ILE A 249 10.96 -11.18 -49.59
C ILE A 249 10.28 -10.99 -50.98
N GLY A 250 10.51 -9.86 -51.59
CA GLY A 250 9.68 -9.39 -52.68
C GLY A 250 8.23 -9.20 -52.18
N ASP A 251 7.29 -9.90 -52.84
CA ASP A 251 5.86 -9.84 -52.47
C ASP A 251 5.43 -10.93 -51.48
N VAL A 252 6.35 -11.78 -51.03
CA VAL A 252 6.05 -12.90 -50.12
C VAL A 252 6.31 -12.51 -48.71
N LYS A 253 5.26 -12.51 -47.90
CA LYS A 253 5.38 -12.27 -46.44
C LYS A 253 6.01 -13.47 -45.75
N VAL A 254 7.04 -13.23 -44.93
CA VAL A 254 7.61 -14.21 -44.02
C VAL A 254 6.64 -14.44 -42.89
N THR A 255 6.15 -15.68 -42.75
CA THR A 255 5.14 -16.03 -41.75
C THR A 255 5.70 -16.47 -40.42
N GLN A 256 6.99 -16.84 -40.37
CA GLN A 256 7.67 -17.28 -39.19
C GLN A 256 9.05 -16.62 -39.09
N TYR A 257 9.20 -15.74 -38.15
CA TYR A 257 10.48 -15.14 -37.79
C TYR A 257 10.59 -14.99 -36.27
N SER A 258 11.80 -14.88 -35.77
CA SER A 258 12.07 -14.57 -34.37
C SER A 258 13.08 -13.42 -34.28
N ILE A 259 12.71 -12.39 -33.56
CA ILE A 259 13.63 -11.35 -33.11
C ILE A 259 14.35 -11.91 -31.90
N ARG A 260 15.65 -12.17 -32.05
CA ARG A 260 16.45 -12.76 -30.96
C ARG A 260 16.94 -11.67 -30.00
N THR A 261 17.38 -10.58 -30.60
CA THR A 261 17.81 -9.36 -29.92
C THR A 261 17.43 -8.17 -30.78
N ASP A 262 17.62 -6.96 -30.31
CA ASP A 262 17.46 -5.77 -31.14
C ASP A 262 18.50 -5.71 -32.29
N GLU A 263 19.52 -6.57 -32.23
CA GLU A 263 20.60 -6.66 -33.21
C GLU A 263 20.51 -7.89 -34.13
N GLU A 264 19.61 -8.83 -33.88
CA GLU A 264 19.50 -10.08 -34.66
C GLU A 264 18.06 -10.53 -34.87
N VAL A 265 17.70 -10.78 -36.14
CA VAL A 265 16.44 -11.44 -36.51
C VAL A 265 16.71 -12.66 -37.35
N ARG A 266 15.96 -13.73 -37.14
CA ARG A 266 16.06 -15.00 -37.86
C ARG A 266 14.71 -15.40 -38.47
N PHE A 267 14.73 -15.92 -39.69
CA PHE A 267 13.56 -16.50 -40.36
C PHE A 267 13.97 -17.56 -41.35
N LEU A 268 13.01 -18.37 -41.80
CA LEU A 268 13.23 -19.31 -42.89
C LEU A 268 12.91 -18.63 -44.22
N MET A 269 13.81 -18.79 -45.20
CA MET A 269 13.60 -18.27 -46.55
C MET A 269 12.31 -18.86 -47.11
N PRO A 270 11.30 -18.03 -47.43
CA PRO A 270 10.02 -18.52 -47.92
C PRO A 270 10.11 -19.04 -49.37
N TRP A 271 9.10 -19.82 -49.76
CA TRP A 271 8.94 -20.23 -51.17
C TRP A 271 8.69 -19.02 -52.04
N ASN A 272 9.61 -18.76 -52.97
CA ASN A 272 9.48 -17.72 -53.99
C ASN A 272 10.17 -18.17 -55.28
N LYS A 273 9.92 -17.49 -56.41
CA LYS A 273 10.66 -17.77 -57.65
C LYS A 273 12.15 -17.44 -57.46
N ALA A 274 13.04 -18.22 -58.10
CA ALA A 274 14.44 -17.86 -58.11
C ALA A 274 14.64 -16.49 -58.74
N GLY A 275 15.38 -15.60 -58.08
CA GLY A 275 15.62 -14.23 -58.52
C GLY A 275 16.35 -13.40 -57.46
N MET A 276 16.61 -12.15 -57.78
CA MET A 276 17.10 -11.16 -56.82
C MET A 276 15.88 -10.41 -56.24
N TYR A 277 15.79 -10.38 -54.94
CA TYR A 277 14.75 -9.68 -54.22
C TYR A 277 15.35 -8.70 -53.20
N ASN A 278 14.69 -7.59 -53.01
CA ASN A 278 14.96 -6.68 -51.92
C ASN A 278 14.26 -7.17 -50.62
N LEU A 279 14.90 -7.00 -49.53
CA LEU A 279 14.33 -7.15 -48.19
C LEU A 279 13.65 -5.86 -47.76
#